data_45b1bbbf13368008f74a8f16f86d5d79
#
_entry.id   45b1bbbf13368008f74a8f16f86d5d79
#
_cell.length_a   1.000
_cell.length_b   1.000
_cell.length_c   1.000
_cell.angle_alpha   90.00
_cell.angle_beta   90.00
_cell.angle_gamma   90.00
#
_symmetry.space_group_name_H-M   'P 1'
#
loop_
_entity.id
_entity.type
_entity.pdbx_description
1 polymer ?
#
loop_
_entity_poly.entity_id
_entity_poly.type
_entity_poly.pdbx_seq_one_letter_code
_entity_poly.pdbx_strand_id
1 'polypeptide(L)'
;MPPHALTVALVPVGLTRYREHLFPLRPYTKEEAQQVLSQAHAFQQKMLEKHGTRFVFPTDEFYQIAGHPLPDAESYEDFPQFENGVGLLCCLKDEFETALRLDPDEENNAPRRVVMATGTSVAGFMRELLDAHPIKNVHITVKPIINRFFGETVTVSGLITGQDLVAQLKGIEADEILITESMLREGEDIFLDDMTLTQAQEALGIKITPVPDDGAELLYALRGSEV
;
A
#
# COMPACT_ATOMS: atom_id res chain seq x y z
N MET A 1 22.18 -29.97 5.75
CA MET A 1 22.22 -28.65 6.43
C MET A 1 20.97 -27.92 6.05
N PRO A 2 20.22 -27.33 6.97
CA PRO A 2 19.17 -26.41 6.57
C PRO A 2 19.81 -25.27 5.78
N PRO A 3 19.13 -24.69 4.79
CA PRO A 3 19.63 -23.53 4.08
C PRO A 3 19.93 -22.41 5.09
N HIS A 4 21.02 -21.68 4.88
CA HIS A 4 21.36 -20.54 5.75
C HIS A 4 20.37 -19.39 5.63
N ALA A 5 19.53 -19.36 4.58
CA ALA A 5 18.38 -18.48 4.42
C ALA A 5 17.11 -19.21 4.85
N LEU A 6 16.26 -18.55 5.63
CA LEU A 6 14.96 -19.09 6.06
C LEU A 6 13.88 -18.85 5.00
N THR A 7 13.87 -17.66 4.40
CA THR A 7 12.90 -17.24 3.38
C THR A 7 13.55 -16.25 2.41
N VAL A 8 12.91 -16.03 1.26
CA VAL A 8 13.33 -15.10 0.23
C VAL A 8 12.12 -14.30 -0.26
N ALA A 9 12.19 -12.98 -0.24
CA ALA A 9 11.23 -12.13 -0.93
C ALA A 9 11.66 -11.92 -2.39
N LEU A 10 10.70 -11.96 -3.31
CA LEU A 10 10.87 -11.48 -4.68
C LEU A 10 10.24 -10.09 -4.77
N VAL A 11 11.06 -9.10 -5.01
CA VAL A 11 10.66 -7.69 -5.09
C VAL A 11 10.89 -7.17 -6.50
N PRO A 12 9.91 -6.56 -7.18
CA PRO A 12 10.15 -5.94 -8.46
C PRO A 12 11.09 -4.74 -8.31
N VAL A 13 11.90 -4.47 -9.34
CA VAL A 13 12.83 -3.36 -9.27
C VAL A 13 12.08 -2.02 -9.32
N GLY A 14 12.26 -1.20 -8.30
CA GLY A 14 11.88 0.22 -8.31
C GLY A 14 13.01 1.05 -8.94
N LEU A 15 12.69 1.86 -9.94
CA LEU A 15 13.68 2.66 -10.66
C LEU A 15 13.46 4.13 -10.37
N THR A 16 14.39 4.74 -9.64
CA THR A 16 14.38 6.18 -9.44
C THR A 16 14.95 6.90 -10.67
N ARG A 17 14.62 8.19 -10.81
CA ARG A 17 15.18 9.06 -11.84
C ARG A 17 16.69 9.34 -11.66
N TYR A 18 17.24 9.06 -10.49
CA TYR A 18 18.65 9.30 -10.11
C TYR A 18 19.52 8.10 -10.43
N ARG A 19 19.57 7.71 -11.73
CA ARG A 19 20.27 6.52 -12.19
C ARG A 19 21.35 6.82 -13.22
N GLU A 20 21.89 8.02 -13.22
CA GLU A 20 23.01 8.39 -14.11
C GLU A 20 24.19 7.45 -13.91
N HIS A 21 24.75 6.98 -15.01
CA HIS A 21 25.90 6.05 -15.06
C HIS A 21 25.65 4.64 -14.47
N LEU A 22 24.43 4.29 -14.08
CA LEU A 22 24.08 2.93 -13.66
C LEU A 22 23.66 2.08 -14.86
N PHE A 23 23.75 0.76 -14.70
CA PHE A 23 23.28 -0.18 -15.72
C PHE A 23 21.79 0.10 -16.06
N PRO A 24 21.44 0.16 -17.36
CA PRO A 24 20.08 0.44 -17.75
C PRO A 24 19.17 -0.73 -17.38
N LEU A 25 18.18 -0.44 -16.57
CA LEU A 25 17.09 -1.34 -16.18
C LEU A 25 15.75 -0.76 -16.63
N ARG A 26 14.75 -1.58 -16.72
CA ARG A 26 13.37 -1.15 -16.92
C ARG A 26 12.44 -1.89 -15.94
N PRO A 27 11.26 -1.36 -15.63
CA PRO A 27 10.23 -2.07 -14.87
C PRO A 27 9.79 -3.35 -15.59
N TYR A 28 9.21 -4.26 -14.83
CA TYR A 28 8.55 -5.45 -15.38
C TYR A 28 7.31 -5.05 -16.18
N THR A 29 7.07 -5.74 -17.29
CA THR A 29 5.76 -5.72 -17.95
C THR A 29 4.80 -6.67 -17.21
N LYS A 30 3.49 -6.54 -17.51
CA LYS A 30 2.48 -7.44 -16.96
C LYS A 30 2.80 -8.91 -17.25
N GLU A 31 3.16 -9.22 -18.48
CA GLU A 31 3.46 -10.57 -18.93
C GLU A 31 4.71 -11.14 -18.25
N GLU A 32 5.71 -10.31 -18.04
CA GLU A 32 6.93 -10.71 -17.34
C GLU A 32 6.65 -10.95 -15.85
N ALA A 33 5.85 -10.11 -15.21
CA ALA A 33 5.42 -10.33 -13.83
C ALA A 33 4.62 -11.63 -13.68
N GLN A 34 3.73 -11.93 -14.63
CA GLN A 34 3.01 -13.21 -14.68
C GLN A 34 3.95 -14.40 -14.81
N GLN A 35 5.03 -14.29 -15.60
CA GLN A 35 6.04 -15.33 -15.70
C GLN A 35 6.81 -15.52 -14.40
N VAL A 36 7.18 -14.43 -13.71
CA VAL A 36 7.83 -14.48 -12.40
C VAL A 36 6.93 -15.18 -11.39
N LEU A 37 5.64 -14.81 -11.30
CA LEU A 37 4.68 -15.47 -10.41
C LEU A 37 4.54 -16.97 -10.72
N SER A 38 4.44 -17.33 -12.00
CA SER A 38 4.35 -18.73 -12.41
C SER A 38 5.58 -19.55 -11.98
N GLN A 39 6.78 -18.98 -12.15
CA GLN A 39 8.03 -19.62 -11.71
C GLN A 39 8.10 -19.71 -10.17
N ALA A 40 7.72 -18.64 -9.46
CA ALA A 40 7.69 -18.62 -8.01
C ALA A 40 6.73 -19.70 -7.46
N HIS A 41 5.51 -19.75 -7.96
CA HIS A 41 4.50 -20.74 -7.53
C HIS A 41 4.95 -22.18 -7.81
N ALA A 42 5.54 -22.45 -8.97
CA ALA A 42 6.10 -23.77 -9.28
C ALA A 42 7.25 -24.16 -8.36
N PHE A 43 8.06 -23.18 -7.93
CA PHE A 43 9.14 -23.38 -6.96
C PHE A 43 8.59 -23.59 -5.55
N GLN A 44 7.63 -22.78 -5.12
CA GLN A 44 6.93 -22.89 -3.84
C GLN A 44 6.33 -24.30 -3.65
N GLN A 45 5.68 -24.83 -4.68
CA GLN A 45 5.11 -26.18 -4.61
C GLN A 45 6.17 -27.23 -4.32
N LYS A 46 7.32 -27.17 -4.98
CA LYS A 46 8.45 -28.09 -4.73
C LYS A 46 9.02 -27.93 -3.32
N MET A 47 9.07 -26.70 -2.82
CA MET A 47 9.59 -26.42 -1.48
C MET A 47 8.62 -26.90 -0.40
N LEU A 48 7.31 -26.73 -0.57
CA LEU A 48 6.28 -27.27 0.30
C LEU A 48 6.37 -28.79 0.41
N GLU A 49 6.45 -29.49 -0.72
CA GLU A 49 6.58 -30.97 -0.75
C GLU A 49 7.85 -31.47 -0.05
N LYS A 50 8.95 -30.74 -0.19
CA LYS A 50 10.25 -31.17 0.31
C LYS A 50 10.57 -30.69 1.74
N HIS A 51 10.11 -29.51 2.11
CA HIS A 51 10.53 -28.82 3.33
C HIS A 51 9.38 -28.33 4.20
N GLY A 52 8.13 -28.42 3.73
CA GLY A 52 6.95 -27.95 4.47
C GLY A 52 6.81 -26.41 4.54
N THR A 53 7.50 -25.69 3.68
CA THR A 53 7.43 -24.22 3.57
C THR A 53 7.57 -23.79 2.11
N ARG A 54 6.93 -22.69 1.73
CA ARG A 54 7.03 -22.11 0.38
C ARG A 54 8.41 -21.51 0.10
N PHE A 55 9.09 -21.03 1.11
CA PHE A 55 10.45 -20.48 1.09
C PHE A 55 10.62 -19.17 0.28
N VAL A 56 9.98 -19.03 -0.89
CA VAL A 56 10.05 -17.84 -1.74
C VAL A 56 8.69 -17.16 -1.80
N PHE A 57 8.66 -15.86 -1.57
CA PHE A 57 7.43 -15.08 -1.50
C PHE A 57 7.51 -13.87 -2.42
N PRO A 58 6.73 -13.83 -3.51
CA PRO A 58 6.56 -12.60 -4.30
C PRO A 58 5.85 -11.53 -3.47
N THR A 59 6.27 -10.27 -3.62
CA THR A 59 5.59 -9.13 -3.00
C THR A 59 4.21 -8.90 -3.62
N ASP A 60 3.34 -8.22 -2.89
CA ASP A 60 2.03 -7.82 -3.35
C ASP A 60 2.11 -7.01 -4.66
N GLU A 61 3.17 -6.21 -4.83
CA GLU A 61 3.41 -5.43 -6.04
C GLU A 61 3.56 -6.32 -7.29
N PHE A 62 4.17 -7.49 -7.20
CA PHE A 62 4.21 -8.43 -8.33
C PHE A 62 2.84 -8.89 -8.75
N TYR A 63 1.94 -9.16 -7.80
CA TYR A 63 0.55 -9.52 -8.09
C TYR A 63 -0.20 -8.36 -8.72
N GLN A 64 0.02 -7.13 -8.24
CA GLN A 64 -0.59 -5.93 -8.84
C GLN A 64 -0.10 -5.69 -10.28
N ILE A 65 1.21 -5.76 -10.54
CA ILE A 65 1.78 -5.62 -11.90
C ILE A 65 1.23 -6.71 -12.83
N ALA A 66 1.16 -7.95 -12.35
CA ALA A 66 0.65 -9.09 -13.12
C ALA A 66 -0.86 -9.00 -13.39
N GLY A 67 -1.59 -8.16 -12.65
CA GLY A 67 -3.06 -8.17 -12.65
C GLY A 67 -3.62 -9.51 -12.17
N HIS A 68 -2.96 -10.11 -11.18
CA HIS A 68 -3.31 -11.39 -10.60
C HIS A 68 -3.90 -11.16 -9.21
N PRO A 69 -4.95 -11.90 -8.79
CA PRO A 69 -5.46 -11.82 -7.42
C PRO A 69 -4.36 -12.09 -6.38
N LEU A 70 -4.44 -11.41 -5.26
CA LEU A 70 -3.58 -11.71 -4.10
C LEU A 70 -3.86 -13.13 -3.60
N PRO A 71 -2.84 -13.84 -3.11
CA PRO A 71 -3.04 -15.11 -2.40
C PRO A 71 -3.89 -14.92 -1.15
N ASP A 72 -4.46 -16.02 -0.64
CA ASP A 72 -5.07 -16.05 0.68
C ASP A 72 -4.03 -16.00 1.80
N ALA A 73 -4.47 -15.71 3.04
CA ALA A 73 -3.59 -15.56 4.19
C ALA A 73 -2.76 -16.84 4.48
N GLU A 74 -3.33 -18.04 4.25
CA GLU A 74 -2.62 -19.31 4.43
C GLU A 74 -1.41 -19.43 3.50
N SER A 75 -1.46 -18.81 2.33
CA SER A 75 -0.37 -18.82 1.36
C SER A 75 0.84 -17.99 1.80
N TYR A 76 0.68 -17.10 2.73
CA TYR A 76 1.78 -16.29 3.28
C TYR A 76 2.43 -16.93 4.50
N GLU A 77 1.94 -18.09 4.97
CA GLU A 77 2.42 -18.78 6.19
C GLU A 77 2.33 -17.84 7.42
N ASP A 78 3.43 -17.63 8.15
CA ASP A 78 3.50 -16.67 9.27
C ASP A 78 3.97 -15.27 8.82
N PHE A 79 3.74 -14.89 7.57
CA PHE A 79 4.15 -13.60 6.96
C PHE A 79 5.64 -13.28 7.16
N PRO A 80 6.57 -14.18 6.84
CA PRO A 80 7.98 -14.05 7.21
C PRO A 80 8.71 -12.94 6.44
N GLN A 81 8.07 -12.33 5.45
CA GLN A 81 8.62 -11.25 4.63
C GLN A 81 7.72 -10.00 4.62
N PHE A 82 6.93 -9.80 5.69
CA PHE A 82 5.95 -8.72 5.82
C PHE A 82 6.59 -7.35 5.56
N GLU A 83 7.71 -7.05 6.20
CA GLU A 83 8.48 -5.81 6.05
C GLU A 83 8.96 -5.55 4.60
N ASN A 84 8.99 -6.59 3.77
CA ASN A 84 9.38 -6.48 2.36
C ASN A 84 8.17 -6.34 1.42
N GLY A 85 6.96 -6.12 1.96
CA GLY A 85 5.74 -5.94 1.16
C GLY A 85 5.10 -7.25 0.70
N VAL A 86 5.25 -8.32 1.48
CA VAL A 86 4.63 -9.62 1.21
C VAL A 86 3.43 -9.81 2.13
N GLY A 87 2.22 -9.78 1.57
CA GLY A 87 0.98 -10.01 2.29
C GLY A 87 0.44 -8.80 3.05
N LEU A 88 1.01 -7.60 2.88
CA LEU A 88 0.52 -6.37 3.49
C LEU A 88 -0.93 -6.08 3.11
N LEU A 89 -1.26 -6.20 1.82
CA LEU A 89 -2.61 -5.93 1.34
C LEU A 89 -3.61 -7.02 1.76
N CYS A 90 -3.14 -8.26 1.92
CA CYS A 90 -3.94 -9.35 2.46
C CYS A 90 -4.32 -9.09 3.92
N CYS A 91 -3.35 -8.73 4.76
CA CYS A 91 -3.57 -8.39 6.16
C CYS A 91 -4.50 -7.17 6.30
N LEU A 92 -4.21 -6.08 5.60
CA LEU A 92 -5.02 -4.86 5.63
C LEU A 92 -6.48 -5.14 5.28
N LYS A 93 -6.73 -5.97 4.26
CA LYS A 93 -8.09 -6.38 3.90
C LYS A 93 -8.77 -7.19 5.00
N ASP A 94 -8.08 -8.21 5.53
CA ASP A 94 -8.64 -9.10 6.57
C ASP A 94 -8.94 -8.34 7.87
N GLU A 95 -8.06 -7.44 8.28
CA GLU A 95 -8.24 -6.56 9.43
C GLU A 95 -9.42 -5.60 9.21
N PHE A 96 -9.50 -4.97 8.04
CA PHE A 96 -10.60 -4.07 7.68
C PHE A 96 -11.95 -4.79 7.70
N GLU A 97 -12.05 -5.95 7.04
CA GLU A 97 -13.27 -6.76 7.00
C GLU A 97 -13.63 -7.34 8.37
N THR A 98 -12.62 -7.65 9.20
CA THR A 98 -12.82 -8.11 10.59
C THR A 98 -13.35 -6.98 11.45
N ALA A 99 -12.78 -5.79 11.37
CA ALA A 99 -13.25 -4.61 12.09
C ALA A 99 -14.71 -4.27 11.71
N LEU A 100 -15.07 -4.33 10.43
CA LEU A 100 -16.44 -4.15 9.97
C LEU A 100 -17.41 -5.17 10.56
N ARG A 101 -16.98 -6.42 10.72
CA ARG A 101 -17.85 -7.46 11.34
C ARG A 101 -18.04 -7.27 12.84
N LEU A 102 -16.98 -6.82 13.53
CA LEU A 102 -16.99 -6.62 14.99
C LEU A 102 -17.68 -5.33 15.40
N ASP A 103 -17.55 -4.32 14.58
CA ASP A 103 -18.14 -2.99 14.76
C ASP A 103 -18.92 -2.60 13.50
N PRO A 104 -20.12 -3.20 13.30
CA PRO A 104 -20.96 -2.85 12.18
C PRO A 104 -21.40 -1.39 12.30
N ASP A 105 -21.52 -0.72 11.16
CA ASP A 105 -21.77 0.72 11.00
C ASP A 105 -22.75 1.30 12.02
N GLU A 106 -22.27 2.20 12.85
CA GLU A 106 -23.12 2.97 13.75
C GLU A 106 -23.97 3.96 12.95
N GLU A 107 -25.20 4.20 13.43
CA GLU A 107 -26.19 5.09 12.78
C GLU A 107 -25.76 6.57 12.73
N ASN A 108 -24.60 6.94 13.28
CA ASN A 108 -24.23 8.32 13.63
C ASN A 108 -23.03 8.93 12.90
N ASN A 109 -22.54 8.35 11.80
CA ASN A 109 -21.50 9.03 11.04
C ASN A 109 -22.01 10.33 10.44
N ALA A 110 -21.43 11.47 10.80
CA ALA A 110 -21.70 12.74 10.13
C ALA A 110 -21.29 12.64 8.65
N PRO A 111 -22.07 13.24 7.72
CA PRO A 111 -21.66 13.28 6.32
C PRO A 111 -20.28 13.90 6.15
N ARG A 112 -19.37 13.21 5.48
CA ARG A 112 -18.01 13.70 5.25
C ARG A 112 -17.44 13.21 3.92
N ARG A 113 -16.54 14.01 3.38
CA ARG A 113 -15.78 13.70 2.15
C ARG A 113 -14.32 13.43 2.53
N VAL A 114 -13.88 12.21 2.30
CA VAL A 114 -12.52 11.76 2.62
C VAL A 114 -11.78 11.49 1.34
N VAL A 115 -10.57 12.01 1.22
CA VAL A 115 -9.63 11.65 0.16
C VAL A 115 -8.60 10.72 0.76
N MET A 116 -8.49 9.50 0.24
CA MET A 116 -7.41 8.58 0.55
C MET A 116 -6.32 8.72 -0.52
N ALA A 117 -5.22 9.38 -0.16
CA ALA A 117 -4.05 9.52 -1.03
C ALA A 117 -3.13 8.31 -0.87
N THR A 118 -2.75 7.68 -1.98
CA THR A 118 -1.95 6.45 -1.95
C THR A 118 -1.06 6.35 -3.19
N GLY A 119 -0.13 5.41 -3.19
CA GLY A 119 0.70 5.08 -4.34
C GLY A 119 -0.10 4.51 -5.51
N THR A 120 0.44 4.64 -6.70
CA THR A 120 -0.25 4.18 -7.91
C THR A 120 -0.43 2.66 -7.96
N SER A 121 0.49 1.87 -7.36
CA SER A 121 0.40 0.41 -7.30
C SER A 121 -0.78 -0.07 -6.45
N VAL A 122 -1.14 0.64 -5.38
CA VAL A 122 -2.14 0.20 -4.39
C VAL A 122 -3.53 0.77 -4.69
N ALA A 123 -3.62 1.84 -5.48
CA ALA A 123 -4.86 2.58 -5.71
C ALA A 123 -6.00 1.73 -6.30
N GLY A 124 -5.69 0.74 -7.13
CA GLY A 124 -6.68 -0.22 -7.66
C GLY A 124 -7.29 -1.07 -6.56
N PHE A 125 -6.44 -1.72 -5.78
CA PHE A 125 -6.85 -2.53 -4.63
C PHE A 125 -7.70 -1.74 -3.62
N MET A 126 -7.26 -0.51 -3.28
CA MET A 126 -8.00 0.32 -2.32
C MET A 126 -9.39 0.71 -2.83
N ARG A 127 -9.54 1.00 -4.14
CA ARG A 127 -10.87 1.25 -4.71
C ARG A 127 -11.75 0.01 -4.62
N GLU A 128 -11.25 -1.15 -5.02
CA GLU A 128 -12.01 -2.41 -4.96
C GLU A 128 -12.44 -2.73 -3.52
N LEU A 129 -11.56 -2.56 -2.54
CA LEU A 129 -11.88 -2.78 -1.12
C LEU A 129 -12.98 -1.83 -0.64
N LEU A 130 -12.82 -0.53 -0.89
CA LEU A 130 -13.74 0.50 -0.39
C LEU A 130 -15.09 0.52 -1.14
N ASP A 131 -15.09 0.19 -2.44
CA ASP A 131 -16.32 0.04 -3.23
C ASP A 131 -17.13 -1.20 -2.79
N ALA A 132 -16.43 -2.27 -2.37
CA ALA A 132 -17.08 -3.47 -1.84
C ALA A 132 -17.69 -3.26 -0.45
N HIS A 133 -17.16 -2.30 0.32
CA HIS A 133 -17.56 -2.01 1.71
C HIS A 133 -17.89 -0.53 1.90
N PRO A 134 -18.97 -0.02 1.31
CA PRO A 134 -19.34 1.40 1.43
C PRO A 134 -19.67 1.77 2.89
N ILE A 135 -19.08 2.86 3.38
CA ILE A 135 -19.33 3.39 4.73
C ILE A 135 -20.45 4.43 4.65
N LYS A 136 -21.47 4.26 5.46
CA LYS A 136 -22.65 5.14 5.49
C LYS A 136 -22.26 6.59 5.77
N ASN A 137 -22.77 7.52 4.96
CA ASN A 137 -22.51 8.95 5.03
C ASN A 137 -21.06 9.40 4.76
N VAL A 138 -20.16 8.50 4.38
CA VAL A 138 -18.78 8.84 4.02
C VAL A 138 -18.60 8.71 2.51
N HIS A 139 -18.25 9.82 1.86
CA HIS A 139 -17.86 9.81 0.45
C HIS A 139 -16.34 9.71 0.33
N ILE A 140 -15.85 8.56 -0.10
CA ILE A 140 -14.42 8.27 -0.17
C ILE A 140 -13.95 8.40 -1.61
N THR A 141 -12.85 9.13 -1.81
CA THR A 141 -12.17 9.23 -3.10
C THR A 141 -10.75 8.71 -2.97
N VAL A 142 -10.43 7.58 -3.60
CA VAL A 142 -9.05 7.08 -3.67
C VAL A 142 -8.28 7.84 -4.74
N LYS A 143 -7.28 8.59 -4.33
CA LYS A 143 -6.44 9.43 -5.19
C LYS A 143 -5.04 8.83 -5.32
N PRO A 144 -4.68 8.24 -6.48
CA PRO A 144 -3.30 7.85 -6.73
C PRO A 144 -2.42 9.09 -6.89
N ILE A 145 -1.29 9.09 -6.22
CA ILE A 145 -0.27 10.13 -6.30
C ILE A 145 0.90 9.62 -7.14
N ILE A 146 1.21 10.31 -8.20
CA ILE A 146 2.35 10.00 -9.06
C ILE A 146 3.61 10.52 -8.39
N ASN A 147 4.59 9.66 -8.17
CA ASN A 147 5.86 10.04 -7.60
C ASN A 147 6.74 10.74 -8.67
N ARG A 148 6.78 12.05 -8.64
CA ARG A 148 7.61 12.85 -9.54
C ARG A 148 8.98 13.17 -8.94
N PHE A 149 9.08 13.11 -7.62
CA PHE A 149 10.33 13.38 -6.92
C PHE A 149 11.36 12.31 -7.17
N PHE A 150 11.04 11.05 -6.91
CA PHE A 150 11.94 9.92 -7.15
C PHE A 150 11.85 9.37 -8.58
N GLY A 151 10.71 9.53 -9.26
CA GLY A 151 10.43 9.04 -10.60
C GLY A 151 9.09 8.30 -10.67
N GLU A 152 8.39 8.43 -11.80
CA GLU A 152 7.03 7.89 -11.98
C GLU A 152 6.95 6.34 -11.94
N THR A 153 8.09 5.67 -12.07
CA THR A 153 8.21 4.21 -11.91
C THR A 153 8.30 3.77 -10.45
N VAL A 154 8.38 4.71 -9.50
CA VAL A 154 8.26 4.47 -8.07
C VAL A 154 6.79 4.59 -7.69
N THR A 155 6.15 3.45 -7.45
CA THR A 155 4.68 3.33 -7.37
C THR A 155 4.14 3.13 -5.96
N VAL A 156 5.02 2.81 -5.00
CA VAL A 156 4.65 2.49 -3.61
C VAL A 156 4.28 3.74 -2.82
N SER A 157 3.36 3.60 -1.87
CA SER A 157 2.85 4.71 -1.04
C SER A 157 3.94 5.33 -0.16
N GLY A 158 4.75 4.53 0.50
CA GLY A 158 5.77 4.99 1.46
C GLY A 158 6.90 5.85 0.88
N LEU A 159 6.98 6.01 -0.45
CA LEU A 159 7.95 6.89 -1.10
C LEU A 159 7.32 8.15 -1.70
N ILE A 160 6.04 8.41 -1.44
CA ILE A 160 5.39 9.66 -1.85
C ILE A 160 5.90 10.79 -0.98
N THR A 161 6.25 11.91 -1.61
CA THR A 161 6.77 13.10 -0.94
C THR A 161 5.68 14.14 -0.69
N GLY A 162 5.91 15.04 0.26
CA GLY A 162 4.99 16.12 0.57
C GLY A 162 4.73 17.03 -0.62
N GLN A 163 5.75 17.36 -1.42
CA GLN A 163 5.59 18.18 -2.61
C GLN A 163 4.73 17.50 -3.70
N ASP A 164 4.87 16.18 -3.90
CA ASP A 164 4.05 15.43 -4.85
C ASP A 164 2.59 15.36 -4.39
N LEU A 165 2.38 15.14 -3.09
CA LEU A 165 1.06 15.13 -2.47
C LEU A 165 0.37 16.49 -2.65
N VAL A 166 1.00 17.57 -2.21
CA VAL A 166 0.45 18.93 -2.28
C VAL A 166 0.17 19.34 -3.73
N ALA A 167 1.11 19.11 -4.65
CA ALA A 167 0.95 19.50 -6.05
C ALA A 167 -0.25 18.82 -6.73
N GLN A 168 -0.54 17.56 -6.37
CA GLN A 168 -1.58 16.76 -7.02
C GLN A 168 -2.94 16.82 -6.31
N LEU A 169 -2.97 17.29 -5.05
CA LEU A 169 -4.22 17.48 -4.30
C LEU A 169 -4.65 18.95 -4.22
N LYS A 170 -3.89 19.87 -4.78
CA LYS A 170 -4.24 21.30 -4.77
C LYS A 170 -5.62 21.55 -5.39
N GLY A 171 -6.50 22.19 -4.63
CA GLY A 171 -7.86 22.49 -5.05
C GLY A 171 -8.85 21.32 -4.96
N ILE A 172 -8.46 20.20 -4.34
CA ILE A 172 -9.39 19.12 -4.06
C ILE A 172 -10.39 19.56 -3.00
N GLU A 173 -11.63 19.11 -3.15
CA GLU A 173 -12.66 19.34 -2.13
C GLU A 173 -12.79 18.11 -1.24
N ALA A 174 -12.32 18.21 -0.02
CA ALA A 174 -12.43 17.17 1.01
C ALA A 174 -12.51 17.80 2.39
N ASP A 175 -13.08 17.07 3.34
CA ASP A 175 -13.10 17.46 4.75
C ASP A 175 -11.81 16.96 5.44
N GLU A 176 -11.23 15.86 4.92
CA GLU A 176 -10.00 15.28 5.41
C GLU A 176 -9.27 14.49 4.31
N ILE A 177 -7.95 14.46 4.38
CA ILE A 177 -7.07 13.62 3.55
C ILE A 177 -6.44 12.57 4.45
N LEU A 178 -6.59 11.30 4.11
CA LEU A 178 -5.88 10.19 4.76
C LEU A 178 -4.67 9.81 3.92
N ILE A 179 -3.56 9.59 4.58
CA ILE A 179 -2.32 9.06 4.01
C ILE A 179 -1.87 7.86 4.85
N THR A 180 -1.09 6.93 4.30
CA THR A 180 -0.42 5.93 5.14
C THR A 180 0.71 6.57 5.94
N GLU A 181 0.87 6.17 7.19
CA GLU A 181 1.94 6.63 8.07
C GLU A 181 3.33 6.39 7.48
N SER A 182 3.48 5.32 6.68
CA SER A 182 4.73 5.01 5.98
C SER A 182 5.19 6.06 4.95
N MET A 183 4.35 7.07 4.61
CA MET A 183 4.79 8.25 3.83
C MET A 183 5.67 9.19 4.63
N LEU A 184 5.64 9.09 5.96
CA LEU A 184 6.44 9.91 6.87
C LEU A 184 7.67 9.14 7.34
N ARG A 185 8.67 9.86 7.82
CA ARG A 185 9.82 9.26 8.49
C ARG A 185 9.36 8.64 9.81
N GLU A 186 9.92 7.50 10.15
CA GLU A 186 9.58 6.78 11.36
C GLU A 186 9.70 7.67 12.62
N GLY A 187 8.59 7.83 13.34
CA GLY A 187 8.49 8.62 14.54
C GLY A 187 8.56 10.15 14.35
N GLU A 188 8.43 10.63 13.11
CA GLU A 188 8.46 12.06 12.78
C GLU A 188 7.27 12.45 11.88
N ASP A 189 6.78 13.68 12.01
CA ASP A 189 5.76 14.26 11.11
C ASP A 189 6.39 14.93 9.88
N ILE A 190 7.31 14.24 9.20
CA ILE A 190 8.13 14.79 8.12
C ILE A 190 8.16 13.81 6.93
N PHE A 191 7.81 14.28 5.75
CA PHE A 191 7.97 13.53 4.48
C PHE A 191 9.44 13.38 4.08
N LEU A 192 9.72 12.49 3.14
CA LEU A 192 11.09 12.21 2.68
C LEU A 192 11.79 13.40 1.98
N ASP A 193 11.04 14.42 1.57
CA ASP A 193 11.54 15.66 0.96
C ASP A 193 11.67 16.82 1.96
N ASP A 194 11.74 16.52 3.25
CA ASP A 194 11.84 17.47 4.38
C ASP A 194 10.61 18.39 4.58
N MET A 195 9.53 18.22 3.80
CA MET A 195 8.26 18.91 4.08
C MET A 195 7.62 18.32 5.33
N THR A 196 7.20 19.17 6.27
CA THR A 196 6.45 18.70 7.43
C THR A 196 4.97 18.45 7.08
N LEU A 197 4.32 17.57 7.84
CA LEU A 197 2.87 17.33 7.74
C LEU A 197 2.08 18.63 7.88
N THR A 198 2.47 19.49 8.86
CA THR A 198 1.86 20.80 9.06
C THR A 198 1.98 21.70 7.83
N GLN A 199 3.15 21.75 7.19
CA GLN A 199 3.33 22.54 5.96
C GLN A 199 2.45 22.03 4.82
N ALA A 200 2.31 20.72 4.67
CA ALA A 200 1.42 20.14 3.66
C ALA A 200 -0.06 20.48 3.94
N GLN A 201 -0.50 20.40 5.20
CA GLN A 201 -1.84 20.79 5.63
C GLN A 201 -2.13 22.28 5.36
N GLU A 202 -1.19 23.16 5.71
CA GLU A 202 -1.31 24.60 5.44
C GLU A 202 -1.40 24.91 3.94
N ALA A 203 -0.59 24.21 3.13
CA ALA A 203 -0.58 24.41 1.68
C ALA A 203 -1.88 23.95 1.00
N LEU A 204 -2.56 22.93 1.53
CA LEU A 204 -3.83 22.40 1.01
C LEU A 204 -5.05 23.04 1.68
N GLY A 205 -4.92 23.58 2.89
CA GLY A 205 -6.02 24.08 3.69
C GLY A 205 -6.95 22.96 4.20
N ILE A 206 -6.48 21.71 4.25
CA ILE A 206 -7.23 20.53 4.63
C ILE A 206 -6.41 19.73 5.65
N LYS A 207 -7.07 19.17 6.67
CA LYS A 207 -6.44 18.25 7.62
C LYS A 207 -5.91 17.02 6.88
N ILE A 208 -4.67 16.62 7.17
CA ILE A 208 -4.07 15.37 6.70
C ILE A 208 -3.85 14.48 7.92
N THR A 209 -4.40 13.28 7.89
CA THR A 209 -4.27 12.30 8.97
C THR A 209 -3.45 11.12 8.47
N PRO A 210 -2.27 10.89 9.03
CA PRO A 210 -1.54 9.64 8.86
C PRO A 210 -2.32 8.50 9.52
N VAL A 211 -2.42 7.38 8.82
CA VAL A 211 -3.09 6.17 9.30
C VAL A 211 -2.07 5.05 9.29
N PRO A 212 -1.93 4.28 10.36
CA PRO A 212 -1.11 3.08 10.37
C PRO A 212 -1.45 2.12 9.23
N ASP A 213 -0.51 1.27 8.83
CA ASP A 213 -0.73 0.24 7.82
C ASP A 213 -1.53 -0.94 8.43
N ASP A 214 -2.72 -0.63 8.98
CA ASP A 214 -3.66 -1.50 9.69
C ASP A 214 -5.08 -1.27 9.17
N GLY A 215 -5.78 -2.35 8.87
CA GLY A 215 -7.12 -2.27 8.28
C GLY A 215 -8.20 -1.78 9.23
N ALA A 216 -8.09 -2.05 10.53
CA ALA A 216 -9.03 -1.56 11.52
C ALA A 216 -8.86 -0.05 11.76
N GLU A 217 -7.61 0.42 11.86
CA GLU A 217 -7.29 1.84 11.99
C GLU A 217 -7.76 2.63 10.76
N LEU A 218 -7.59 2.04 9.56
CA LEU A 218 -8.13 2.62 8.34
C LEU A 218 -9.65 2.79 8.40
N LEU A 219 -10.38 1.77 8.86
CA LEU A 219 -11.84 1.84 9.01
C LEU A 219 -12.24 2.96 9.99
N TYR A 220 -11.58 3.04 11.14
CA TYR A 220 -11.87 4.06 12.15
C TYR A 220 -11.54 5.47 11.66
N ALA A 221 -10.42 5.65 10.98
CA ALA A 221 -10.06 6.93 10.35
C ALA A 221 -11.10 7.36 9.30
N LEU A 222 -11.55 6.43 8.45
CA LEU A 222 -12.61 6.71 7.46
C LEU A 222 -13.92 7.13 8.11
N ARG A 223 -14.27 6.56 9.26
CA ARG A 223 -15.44 6.93 10.07
C ARG A 223 -15.27 8.25 10.81
N GLY A 224 -14.06 8.77 10.95
CA GLY A 224 -13.74 10.00 11.66
C GLY A 224 -13.50 9.81 13.15
N SER A 225 -13.24 8.60 13.58
CA SER A 225 -12.72 8.34 14.92
C SER A 225 -11.27 8.82 15.03
N GLU A 226 -10.84 9.24 16.22
CA GLU A 226 -9.42 9.56 16.45
C GLU A 226 -8.60 8.26 16.39
N VAL A 227 -7.55 8.25 15.57
CA VAL A 227 -6.58 7.18 15.38
C VAL A 227 -5.43 7.37 16.36
#